data_5400c6261dfc9d95be7f96f0ae373aac
#
_entry.id   5400c6261dfc9d95be7f96f0ae373aac
#
_cell.length_a   1.000
_cell.length_b   1.000
_cell.length_c   1.000
_cell.angle_alpha   90.00
_cell.angle_beta   90.00
_cell.angle_gamma   90.00
#
_symmetry.space_group_name_H-M   'P 1'
#
loop_
_entity.id
_entity.type
_entity.pdbx_description
1 polymer ?
#
loop_
_entity_poly.entity_id
_entity_poly.type
_entity_poly.pdbx_seq_one_letter_code
_entity_poly.pdbx_strand_id
1 'polypeptide(L)'
;MLACDVPSGVDADTGEVRGEALRAAATVTFGALKSGLVLGEGAGRAGTVHVADIGLGPHLPTSPAARLGVMDEAAARTAHPVPAAEAHKYTRGVVAVVAGSERYPGAAVLASAGALHTGAGMVHHAGPQTTRDLVLAAHPEALVSAEGPEPSRADAWVAGPGLDTEHDARRRWAGVLA
;
A
#
# COMPACT_ATOMS: atom_id res chain seq x y z
N MET A 1 -23.87 -18.89 2.80
CA MET A 1 -23.24 -19.72 3.86
C MET A 1 -22.56 -18.79 4.85
N LEU A 2 -22.67 -19.09 6.15
CA LEU A 2 -21.94 -18.42 7.22
C LEU A 2 -20.88 -19.38 7.76
N ALA A 3 -19.66 -18.90 7.98
CA ALA A 3 -18.62 -19.65 8.65
C ALA A 3 -18.54 -19.26 10.13
N CYS A 4 -18.28 -20.26 10.96
CA CYS A 4 -18.05 -20.10 12.39
C CYS A 4 -16.57 -20.28 12.64
N ASP A 5 -15.92 -19.27 13.16
CA ASP A 5 -14.50 -19.10 13.43
C ASP A 5 -13.63 -18.98 12.16
N VAL A 6 -13.52 -20.02 11.37
CA VAL A 6 -12.76 -20.05 10.11
C VAL A 6 -13.54 -20.90 9.09
N PRO A 7 -13.60 -20.55 7.79
CA PRO A 7 -14.18 -21.42 6.78
C PRO A 7 -13.45 -22.78 6.71
N SER A 8 -14.22 -23.87 6.69
CA SER A 8 -13.62 -25.21 6.59
C SER A 8 -12.73 -25.32 5.36
N GLY A 9 -11.51 -25.86 5.56
CA GLY A 9 -10.48 -26.00 4.52
C GLY A 9 -9.48 -24.85 4.45
N VAL A 10 -9.68 -23.78 5.24
CA VAL A 10 -8.73 -22.65 5.35
C VAL A 10 -7.87 -22.82 6.60
N ASP A 11 -6.57 -22.70 6.44
CA ASP A 11 -5.63 -22.63 7.56
C ASP A 11 -5.76 -21.28 8.29
N ALA A 12 -5.97 -21.33 9.61
CA ALA A 12 -6.27 -20.14 10.41
C ALA A 12 -5.09 -19.18 10.55
N ASP A 13 -3.85 -19.67 10.44
CA ASP A 13 -2.65 -18.88 10.63
C ASP A 13 -2.11 -18.33 9.32
N THR A 14 -2.14 -19.12 8.25
CA THR A 14 -1.50 -18.78 6.98
C THR A 14 -2.48 -18.34 5.88
N GLY A 15 -3.76 -18.73 5.98
CA GLY A 15 -4.75 -18.56 4.92
C GLY A 15 -4.57 -19.52 3.75
N GLU A 16 -3.70 -20.54 3.89
CA GLU A 16 -3.47 -21.53 2.86
C GLU A 16 -4.70 -22.45 2.71
N VAL A 17 -5.00 -22.85 1.49
CA VAL A 17 -6.04 -23.81 1.15
C VAL A 17 -5.41 -25.03 0.52
N ARG A 18 -5.35 -26.14 1.26
CA ARG A 18 -4.78 -27.42 0.80
C ARG A 18 -5.86 -28.35 0.30
N GLY A 19 -6.48 -28.02 -0.81
CA GLY A 19 -7.57 -28.81 -1.37
C GLY A 19 -8.86 -28.01 -1.49
N GLU A 20 -9.99 -28.58 -1.09
CA GLU A 20 -11.28 -27.90 -1.13
C GLU A 20 -11.51 -27.06 0.12
N ALA A 21 -12.01 -25.85 -0.05
CA ALA A 21 -12.43 -24.98 1.04
C ALA A 21 -13.77 -24.31 0.74
N LEU A 22 -14.57 -24.15 1.77
CA LEU A 22 -15.85 -23.47 1.68
C LEU A 22 -15.63 -21.97 1.47
N ARG A 23 -16.52 -21.37 0.67
CA ARG A 23 -16.62 -19.90 0.55
C ARG A 23 -17.79 -19.42 1.38
N ALA A 24 -17.52 -18.63 2.39
CA ALA A 24 -18.51 -17.97 3.22
C ALA A 24 -18.95 -16.63 2.62
N ALA A 25 -20.20 -16.24 2.86
CA ALA A 25 -20.65 -14.87 2.65
C ALA A 25 -20.20 -13.96 3.80
N ALA A 26 -20.15 -14.55 5.01
CA ALA A 26 -19.57 -13.91 6.19
C ALA A 26 -18.97 -14.96 7.12
N THR A 27 -17.96 -14.54 7.89
CA THR A 27 -17.31 -15.36 8.93
C THR A 27 -17.41 -14.62 10.25
N VAL A 28 -17.91 -15.30 11.29
CA VAL A 28 -17.84 -14.81 12.67
C VAL A 28 -16.69 -15.53 13.36
N THR A 29 -15.63 -14.80 13.69
CA THR A 29 -14.46 -15.33 14.42
C THR A 29 -14.47 -14.79 15.84
N PHE A 30 -13.83 -15.52 16.80
CA PHE A 30 -13.97 -15.25 18.22
C PHE A 30 -12.68 -14.76 18.86
N GLY A 31 -12.77 -13.73 19.70
CA GLY A 31 -11.73 -13.19 20.53
C GLY A 31 -10.66 -12.40 19.80
N ALA A 32 -10.12 -12.94 18.72
CA ALA A 32 -9.12 -12.26 17.88
C ALA A 32 -9.30 -12.58 16.40
N LEU A 33 -8.89 -11.66 15.54
CA LEU A 33 -8.81 -11.87 14.11
C LEU A 33 -7.69 -12.89 13.82
N LYS A 34 -8.03 -13.96 13.11
CA LYS A 34 -7.06 -14.95 12.64
C LYS A 34 -6.41 -14.43 11.36
N SER A 35 -5.08 -14.55 11.27
CA SER A 35 -4.35 -14.07 10.10
C SER A 35 -4.79 -14.73 8.79
N GLY A 36 -5.16 -16.00 8.83
CA GLY A 36 -5.66 -16.73 7.67
C GLY A 36 -6.99 -16.21 7.08
N LEU A 37 -7.75 -15.39 7.82
CA LEU A 37 -8.97 -14.76 7.31
C LEU A 37 -8.69 -13.51 6.46
N VAL A 38 -7.47 -12.98 6.51
CA VAL A 38 -7.05 -11.75 5.83
C VAL A 38 -5.82 -11.95 4.92
N LEU A 39 -5.29 -13.16 4.86
CA LEU A 39 -4.15 -13.53 4.04
C LEU A 39 -4.51 -14.55 2.97
N GLY A 40 -3.78 -14.53 1.88
CA GLY A 40 -3.77 -15.55 0.84
C GLY A 40 -5.16 -15.88 0.28
N GLU A 41 -5.38 -17.17 -0.02
CA GLU A 41 -6.67 -17.66 -0.51
C GLU A 41 -7.78 -17.58 0.56
N GLY A 42 -7.41 -17.70 1.83
CA GLY A 42 -8.34 -17.65 2.96
C GLY A 42 -9.11 -16.33 3.01
N ALA A 43 -8.46 -15.20 2.73
CA ALA A 43 -9.13 -13.90 2.62
C ALA A 43 -10.25 -13.92 1.56
N GLY A 44 -10.01 -14.59 0.42
CA GLY A 44 -11.02 -14.77 -0.63
C GLY A 44 -12.16 -15.74 -0.27
N ARG A 45 -12.00 -16.53 0.80
CA ARG A 45 -12.98 -17.50 1.29
C ARG A 45 -13.80 -17.00 2.47
N ALA A 46 -13.27 -16.04 3.23
CA ALA A 46 -13.85 -15.59 4.50
C ALA A 46 -15.13 -14.73 4.35
N GLY A 47 -15.31 -14.05 3.23
CA GLY A 47 -16.38 -13.06 3.07
C GLY A 47 -16.22 -11.89 4.04
N THR A 48 -17.31 -11.31 4.52
CA THR A 48 -17.26 -10.27 5.55
C THR A 48 -16.88 -10.87 6.89
N VAL A 49 -15.77 -10.43 7.48
CA VAL A 49 -15.28 -10.97 8.76
C VAL A 49 -15.77 -10.11 9.93
N HIS A 50 -16.39 -10.76 10.91
CA HIS A 50 -16.83 -10.16 12.17
C HIS A 50 -16.08 -10.82 13.32
N VAL A 51 -15.41 -10.02 14.14
CA VAL A 51 -14.76 -10.50 15.38
C VAL A 51 -15.74 -10.34 16.54
N ALA A 52 -16.16 -11.46 17.12
CA ALA A 52 -16.99 -11.47 18.33
C ALA A 52 -16.08 -11.45 19.56
N ASP A 53 -16.26 -10.45 20.42
CA ASP A 53 -15.57 -10.39 21.71
C ASP A 53 -16.13 -11.47 22.64
N ILE A 54 -15.26 -12.29 23.16
CA ILE A 54 -15.55 -13.35 24.14
C ILE A 54 -14.77 -13.15 25.45
N GLY A 55 -14.31 -11.93 25.73
CA GLY A 55 -13.59 -11.57 26.93
C GLY A 55 -12.10 -11.95 26.92
N LEU A 56 -11.52 -12.27 25.77
CA LEU A 56 -10.10 -12.62 25.66
C LEU A 56 -9.14 -11.43 25.69
N GLY A 57 -9.65 -10.21 25.50
CA GLY A 57 -8.82 -9.01 25.40
C GLY A 57 -7.72 -8.89 26.45
N PRO A 58 -8.01 -9.07 27.77
CA PRO A 58 -6.99 -9.01 28.83
C PRO A 58 -5.93 -10.12 28.78
N HIS A 59 -6.20 -11.19 28.06
CA HIS A 59 -5.36 -12.39 27.97
C HIS A 59 -4.61 -12.49 26.65
N LEU A 60 -4.94 -11.63 25.68
CA LEU A 60 -4.22 -11.57 24.41
C LEU A 60 -2.84 -10.92 24.65
N PRO A 61 -1.79 -11.44 24.01
CA PRO A 61 -0.47 -10.84 24.12
C PRO A 61 -0.50 -9.40 23.60
N THR A 62 -0.16 -8.44 24.46
CA THR A 62 0.03 -7.01 24.13
C THR A 62 1.35 -6.78 23.40
N SER A 63 1.85 -7.76 22.72
CA SER A 63 3.22 -7.87 22.30
C SER A 63 3.48 -7.29 20.90
N PRO A 64 4.70 -6.76 20.68
CA PRO A 64 5.27 -6.60 19.34
C PRO A 64 5.41 -7.91 18.54
N ALA A 65 4.97 -9.04 19.08
CA ALA A 65 4.91 -10.32 18.40
C ALA A 65 3.75 -10.45 17.39
N ALA A 66 2.81 -9.51 17.35
CA ALA A 66 1.84 -9.43 16.26
C ALA A 66 2.60 -9.12 14.95
N ARG A 67 2.68 -10.12 14.08
CA ARG A 67 3.40 -10.04 12.82
C ARG A 67 2.57 -9.42 11.68
N LEU A 68 1.29 -9.20 11.92
CA LEU A 68 0.32 -8.69 10.95
C LEU A 68 -0.60 -7.68 11.63
N GLY A 69 -0.72 -6.51 11.02
CA GLY A 69 -1.73 -5.52 11.35
C GLY A 69 -2.69 -5.35 10.19
N VAL A 70 -3.97 -5.27 10.46
CA VAL A 70 -4.98 -4.91 9.47
C VAL A 70 -5.28 -3.44 9.61
N MET A 71 -5.11 -2.69 8.51
CA MET A 71 -5.46 -1.28 8.46
C MET A 71 -6.97 -1.16 8.33
N ASP A 72 -7.64 -0.74 9.39
CA ASP A 72 -9.04 -0.35 9.36
C ASP A 72 -9.19 1.15 9.04
N GLU A 73 -10.41 1.62 8.94
CA GLU A 73 -10.70 3.02 8.63
C GLU A 73 -10.14 3.99 9.69
N ALA A 74 -10.14 3.61 10.96
CA ALA A 74 -9.62 4.44 12.05
C ALA A 74 -8.09 4.55 11.98
N ALA A 75 -7.42 3.42 11.75
CA ALA A 75 -5.97 3.38 11.53
C ALA A 75 -5.57 4.16 10.27
N ALA A 76 -6.33 4.02 9.18
CA ALA A 76 -6.09 4.77 7.95
C ALA A 76 -6.25 6.29 8.17
N ARG A 77 -7.27 6.73 8.90
CA ARG A 77 -7.46 8.14 9.27
C ARG A 77 -6.31 8.68 10.13
N THR A 78 -5.80 7.86 11.05
CA THR A 78 -4.65 8.22 11.90
C THR A 78 -3.36 8.30 11.09
N ALA A 79 -3.16 7.39 10.15
CA ALA A 79 -2.00 7.38 9.26
C ALA A 79 -2.03 8.52 8.23
N HIS A 80 -3.18 9.14 8.00
CA HIS A 80 -3.37 10.25 7.06
C HIS A 80 -3.85 11.50 7.80
N PRO A 81 -2.98 12.17 8.57
CA PRO A 81 -3.36 13.31 9.38
C PRO A 81 -3.77 14.51 8.53
N VAL A 82 -4.75 15.27 9.02
CA VAL A 82 -5.10 16.56 8.43
C VAL A 82 -3.93 17.53 8.62
N PRO A 83 -3.44 18.18 7.55
CA PRO A 83 -2.35 19.14 7.68
C PRO A 83 -2.70 20.27 8.64
N ALA A 84 -1.72 20.69 9.45
CA ALA A 84 -1.88 21.87 10.31
C ALA A 84 -2.12 23.15 9.49
N ALA A 85 -2.69 24.17 10.11
CA ALA A 85 -3.01 25.43 9.43
C ALA A 85 -1.77 26.12 8.84
N GLU A 86 -0.60 25.94 9.48
CA GLU A 86 0.68 26.50 9.05
C GLU A 86 1.45 25.56 8.10
N ALA A 87 0.86 24.41 7.76
CA ALA A 87 1.53 23.44 6.89
C ALA A 87 1.72 24.01 5.48
N HIS A 88 2.91 23.83 4.95
CA HIS A 88 3.28 24.22 3.60
C HIS A 88 3.93 23.05 2.86
N LYS A 89 4.19 23.21 1.56
CA LYS A 89 4.67 22.14 0.71
C LYS A 89 5.91 21.38 1.22
N TYR A 90 6.80 22.04 1.94
CA TYR A 90 8.01 21.41 2.50
C TYR A 90 7.75 20.72 3.85
N THR A 91 6.86 21.22 4.68
CA THR A 91 6.51 20.58 5.96
C THR A 91 5.60 19.35 5.77
N ARG A 92 4.93 19.26 4.63
CA ARG A 92 4.11 18.09 4.25
C ARG A 92 4.90 16.99 3.54
N GLY A 93 6.18 17.22 3.31
CA GLY A 93 7.09 16.28 2.69
C GLY A 93 7.05 16.24 1.16
N VAL A 94 8.17 15.79 0.60
CA VAL A 94 8.39 15.62 -0.82
C VAL A 94 8.44 14.13 -1.15
N VAL A 95 7.61 13.69 -2.08
CA VAL A 95 7.62 12.31 -2.57
C VAL A 95 8.23 12.29 -3.98
N ALA A 96 9.31 11.54 -4.13
CA ALA A 96 9.87 11.25 -5.45
C ALA A 96 9.24 9.98 -6.03
N VAL A 97 8.89 10.02 -7.31
CA VAL A 97 8.26 8.91 -8.01
C VAL A 97 9.11 8.49 -9.21
N VAL A 98 9.66 7.30 -9.17
CA VAL A 98 10.40 6.64 -10.26
C VAL A 98 9.53 5.52 -10.81
N ALA A 99 8.71 5.84 -11.79
CA ALA A 99 7.71 4.92 -12.34
C ALA A 99 7.53 5.13 -13.84
N GLY A 100 6.98 4.13 -14.49
CA GLY A 100 6.72 4.15 -15.92
C GLY A 100 7.97 4.00 -16.79
N SER A 101 7.72 3.65 -18.02
CA SER A 101 8.70 3.50 -19.10
C SER A 101 8.06 3.91 -20.41
N GLU A 102 8.80 3.92 -21.50
CA GLU A 102 8.24 4.12 -22.85
C GLU A 102 7.14 3.09 -23.15
N ARG A 103 7.28 1.87 -22.64
CA ARG A 103 6.31 0.78 -22.83
C ARG A 103 5.10 0.87 -21.92
N TYR A 104 5.27 1.39 -20.69
CA TYR A 104 4.22 1.47 -19.68
C TYR A 104 4.08 2.87 -19.09
N PRO A 105 3.84 3.89 -19.94
CA PRO A 105 3.87 5.28 -19.47
C PRO A 105 2.73 5.61 -18.51
N GLY A 106 1.58 4.94 -18.62
CA GLY A 106 0.44 5.14 -17.72
C GLY A 106 0.74 4.81 -16.23
N ALA A 107 1.71 3.92 -15.97
CA ALA A 107 2.12 3.62 -14.61
C ALA A 107 2.72 4.83 -13.88
N ALA A 108 3.41 5.71 -14.60
CA ALA A 108 3.91 6.97 -14.06
C ALA A 108 2.78 7.88 -13.59
N VAL A 109 1.73 8.01 -14.41
CA VAL A 109 0.54 8.83 -14.10
C VAL A 109 -0.16 8.29 -12.85
N LEU A 110 -0.41 6.97 -12.79
CA LEU A 110 -1.08 6.33 -11.67
C LEU A 110 -0.26 6.43 -10.37
N ALA A 111 1.06 6.21 -10.44
CA ALA A 111 1.93 6.31 -9.27
C ALA A 111 2.01 7.75 -8.75
N SER A 112 2.11 8.73 -9.65
CA SER A 112 2.12 10.15 -9.29
C SER A 112 0.78 10.59 -8.69
N ALA A 113 -0.35 10.15 -9.27
CA ALA A 113 -1.68 10.37 -8.70
C ALA A 113 -1.80 9.80 -7.29
N GLY A 114 -1.37 8.55 -7.09
CA GLY A 114 -1.34 7.93 -5.77
C GLY A 114 -0.56 8.77 -4.76
N ALA A 115 0.65 9.21 -5.11
CA ALA A 115 1.48 10.05 -4.25
C ALA A 115 0.82 11.40 -3.93
N LEU A 116 0.18 12.06 -4.90
CA LEU A 116 -0.55 13.31 -4.68
C LEU A 116 -1.73 13.11 -3.73
N HIS A 117 -2.48 12.03 -3.89
CA HIS A 117 -3.66 11.75 -3.07
C HIS A 117 -3.32 11.32 -1.63
N THR A 118 -2.07 10.91 -1.34
CA THR A 118 -1.64 10.69 0.05
C THR A 118 -1.41 11.98 0.83
N GLY A 119 -1.57 13.13 0.20
CA GLY A 119 -1.42 14.42 0.87
C GLY A 119 0.02 14.93 0.92
N ALA A 120 0.93 14.38 0.11
CA ALA A 120 2.28 14.91 -0.05
C ALA A 120 2.25 16.41 -0.37
N GLY A 121 3.21 17.16 0.17
CA GLY A 121 3.34 18.59 -0.11
C GLY A 121 3.84 18.88 -1.52
N MET A 122 4.61 17.94 -2.06
CA MET A 122 5.17 17.99 -3.41
C MET A 122 5.39 16.58 -3.94
N VAL A 123 5.08 16.36 -5.19
CA VAL A 123 5.41 15.12 -5.92
C VAL A 123 6.37 15.46 -7.05
N HIS A 124 7.47 14.74 -7.14
CA HIS A 124 8.46 14.89 -8.18
C HIS A 124 8.65 13.58 -8.95
N HIS A 125 8.09 13.52 -10.15
CA HIS A 125 8.24 12.36 -11.04
C HIS A 125 9.56 12.42 -11.81
N ALA A 126 10.28 11.30 -11.81
CA ALA A 126 11.50 11.09 -12.59
C ALA A 126 11.27 10.01 -13.65
N GLY A 127 11.55 10.33 -14.89
CA GLY A 127 11.35 9.38 -15.98
C GLY A 127 11.65 9.89 -17.38
N PRO A 128 11.43 9.04 -18.40
CA PRO A 128 11.57 9.42 -19.81
C PRO A 128 10.64 10.58 -20.19
N GLN A 129 10.91 11.23 -21.31
CA GLN A 129 10.13 12.37 -21.78
C GLN A 129 8.65 12.04 -21.88
N THR A 130 8.31 10.89 -22.46
CA THR A 130 6.93 10.42 -22.63
C THR A 130 6.16 10.37 -21.32
N THR A 131 6.78 9.84 -20.27
CA THR A 131 6.12 9.75 -18.93
C THR A 131 5.99 11.12 -18.28
N ARG A 132 6.97 12.00 -18.48
CA ARG A 132 6.96 13.37 -17.94
C ARG A 132 5.84 14.19 -18.56
N ASP A 133 5.68 14.10 -19.87
CA ASP A 133 4.63 14.83 -20.59
C ASP A 133 3.23 14.37 -20.16
N LEU A 134 3.04 13.06 -19.98
CA LEU A 134 1.76 12.51 -19.54
C LEU A 134 1.46 12.86 -18.07
N VAL A 135 2.47 12.79 -17.18
CA VAL A 135 2.30 13.19 -15.79
C VAL A 135 1.96 14.66 -15.69
N LEU A 136 2.67 15.53 -16.41
CA LEU A 136 2.43 16.97 -16.38
C LEU A 136 1.07 17.34 -16.98
N ALA A 137 0.63 16.61 -18.02
CA ALA A 137 -0.69 16.81 -18.61
C ALA A 137 -1.84 16.42 -17.68
N ALA A 138 -1.64 15.35 -16.88
CA ALA A 138 -2.65 14.86 -15.94
C ALA A 138 -2.59 15.57 -14.57
N HIS A 139 -1.40 15.95 -14.15
CA HIS A 139 -1.09 16.51 -12.83
C HIS A 139 -0.13 17.70 -12.97
N PRO A 140 -0.62 18.86 -13.38
CA PRO A 140 0.22 20.05 -13.59
C PRO A 140 0.88 20.59 -12.32
N GLU A 141 0.40 20.16 -11.16
CA GLU A 141 1.00 20.44 -9.84
C GLU A 141 2.25 19.60 -9.54
N ALA A 142 2.50 18.51 -10.28
CA ALA A 142 3.68 17.69 -10.11
C ALA A 142 4.92 18.32 -10.74
N LEU A 143 6.07 18.13 -10.11
CA LEU A 143 7.35 18.40 -10.75
C LEU A 143 7.78 17.20 -11.57
N VAL A 144 8.46 17.44 -12.68
CA VAL A 144 8.96 16.38 -13.55
C VAL A 144 10.40 16.64 -13.96
N SER A 145 11.23 15.61 -13.99
CA SER A 145 12.60 15.68 -14.51
C SER A 145 13.07 14.33 -15.03
N ALA A 146 14.22 14.31 -15.70
CA ALA A 146 14.81 13.06 -16.18
C ALA A 146 15.36 12.19 -15.04
N GLU A 147 15.97 12.80 -14.04
CA GLU A 147 16.75 12.13 -13.00
C GLU A 147 16.11 12.20 -11.60
N GLY A 148 15.08 13.00 -11.42
CA GLY A 148 14.45 13.20 -10.12
C GLY A 148 15.16 14.26 -9.26
N PRO A 149 14.69 14.45 -8.02
CA PRO A 149 15.35 15.32 -7.08
C PRO A 149 16.61 14.66 -6.53
N GLU A 150 17.52 15.50 -6.03
CA GLU A 150 18.63 15.00 -5.20
C GLU A 150 18.07 14.14 -4.05
N PRO A 151 18.70 13.00 -3.71
CA PRO A 151 18.19 12.09 -2.67
C PRO A 151 17.90 12.79 -1.33
N SER A 152 18.71 13.76 -0.95
CA SER A 152 18.52 14.56 0.28
C SER A 152 17.30 15.49 0.27
N ARG A 153 16.61 15.62 -0.87
CA ARG A 153 15.44 16.49 -1.03
C ARG A 153 14.13 15.74 -1.15
N ALA A 154 14.16 14.42 -1.03
CA ALA A 154 12.96 13.58 -1.01
C ALA A 154 12.84 12.91 0.35
N ASP A 155 11.67 13.04 0.98
CA ASP A 155 11.36 12.42 2.26
C ASP A 155 10.88 10.97 2.07
N ALA A 156 10.34 10.65 0.90
CA ALA A 156 9.90 9.31 0.54
C ALA A 156 10.05 9.05 -0.96
N TRP A 157 10.20 7.76 -1.31
CA TRP A 157 10.35 7.31 -2.67
C TRP A 157 9.33 6.25 -3.03
N VAL A 158 8.69 6.41 -4.18
CA VAL A 158 7.88 5.39 -4.85
C VAL A 158 8.64 4.96 -6.09
N ALA A 159 9.07 3.70 -6.13
CA ALA A 159 9.81 3.20 -7.27
C ALA A 159 9.37 1.79 -7.65
N GLY A 160 9.29 1.50 -8.96
CA GLY A 160 8.97 0.16 -9.47
C GLY A 160 7.82 0.09 -10.46
N PRO A 161 6.65 0.72 -10.24
CA PRO A 161 5.52 0.55 -11.14
C PRO A 161 5.87 0.88 -12.59
N GLY A 162 5.65 -0.07 -13.51
CA GLY A 162 5.85 0.13 -14.95
C GLY A 162 7.30 0.37 -15.39
N LEU A 163 8.29 0.14 -14.54
CA LEU A 163 9.68 0.10 -14.97
C LEU A 163 9.85 -1.11 -15.90
N ASP A 164 10.45 -0.88 -17.06
CA ASP A 164 10.73 -1.93 -18.04
C ASP A 164 11.93 -2.75 -17.58
N THR A 165 12.64 -3.37 -18.49
CA THR A 165 13.68 -4.37 -18.22
C THR A 165 14.66 -4.02 -17.09
N GLU A 166 15.25 -5.06 -16.52
CA GLU A 166 16.20 -5.08 -15.41
C GLU A 166 17.33 -4.03 -15.51
N HIS A 167 17.77 -3.68 -16.71
CA HIS A 167 18.87 -2.74 -16.93
C HIS A 167 18.45 -1.27 -16.69
N ASP A 168 17.28 -0.85 -17.15
CA ASP A 168 16.76 0.51 -16.94
C ASP A 168 16.29 0.71 -15.49
N ALA A 169 15.65 -0.32 -14.93
CA ALA A 169 15.28 -0.35 -13.53
C ALA A 169 16.51 -0.18 -12.63
N ARG A 170 17.58 -0.95 -12.85
CA ARG A 170 18.80 -0.88 -12.04
C ARG A 170 19.47 0.48 -12.07
N ARG A 171 19.57 1.13 -13.24
CA ARG A 171 20.16 2.47 -13.34
C ARG A 171 19.36 3.53 -12.59
N ARG A 172 18.04 3.44 -12.63
CA ARG A 172 17.14 4.39 -11.93
C ARG A 172 17.11 4.12 -10.43
N TRP A 173 17.20 2.85 -10.02
CA TRP A 173 17.30 2.46 -8.63
C TRP A 173 18.63 2.83 -7.97
N ALA A 174 19.74 2.80 -8.68
CA ALA A 174 21.03 3.16 -8.13
C ALA A 174 21.05 4.60 -7.59
N GLY A 175 20.31 5.51 -8.22
CA GLY A 175 20.14 6.89 -7.74
C GLY A 175 19.23 7.05 -6.52
N VAL A 176 18.42 6.03 -6.20
CA VAL A 176 17.49 6.05 -5.05
C VAL A 176 18.14 5.42 -3.81
N LEU A 177 19.07 4.48 -4.01
CA LEU A 177 19.70 3.69 -2.93
C LEU A 177 21.09 4.21 -2.54
N ALA A 178 21.62 5.24 -3.20
CA ALA A 178 22.87 5.90 -2.90
C ALA A 178 22.67 7.01 -1.86
#